data_a96582fcad22dafe02783e9443d0e192
#
_entry.id   a96582fcad22dafe02783e9443d0e192
#
_cell.length_a   1.000
_cell.length_b   1.000
_cell.length_c   1.000
_cell.angle_alpha   90.00
_cell.angle_beta   90.00
_cell.angle_gamma   90.00
#
_symmetry.space_group_name_H-M   'P 1'
#
loop_
_entity.id
_entity.type
_entity.pdbx_description
1 polymer ?
#
loop_
_entity_poly.entity_id
_entity_poly.type
_entity_poly.pdbx_seq_one_letter_code
_entity_poly.pdbx_strand_id
1 'polypeptide(L)'
;MEEWKAIRLGDIISIKSGFAYKGENIGKGDSYLLGMGCVSFKDVFLESGARRYGGEAPERYLAKPGDIVLATRQQSDNLPILGMPARIPDTYKGKHIIVGANLYRIENHSNISNDYLFWLLKSTAYISHIRSCQTGTTVRMITKANIEDFTFLCPPEEERQRITSILWNLEHKIELNNRINHNLAS
;
A
#
# COMPACT_ATOMS: atom_id res chain seq x y z
N MET A 1 32.27 4.22 -3.97
CA MET A 1 30.79 4.43 -3.95
C MET A 1 30.17 3.17 -4.52
N GLU A 2 29.26 2.55 -3.79
CA GLU A 2 28.50 1.44 -4.34
C GLU A 2 27.60 1.94 -5.48
N GLU A 3 27.52 1.17 -6.58
CA GLU A 3 26.73 1.55 -7.74
C GLU A 3 25.25 1.20 -7.57
N TRP A 4 24.37 1.99 -8.15
CA TRP A 4 22.94 1.69 -8.25
C TRP A 4 22.74 0.48 -9.15
N LYS A 5 21.93 -0.48 -8.70
CA LYS A 5 21.70 -1.74 -9.42
C LYS A 5 20.27 -1.78 -9.97
N ALA A 6 20.11 -2.19 -11.22
CA ALA A 6 18.80 -2.45 -11.78
C ALA A 6 18.19 -3.72 -11.11
N ILE A 7 17.01 -3.58 -10.52
CA ILE A 7 16.28 -4.66 -9.86
C ILE A 7 14.86 -4.70 -10.42
N ARG A 8 14.40 -5.89 -10.80
CA ARG A 8 13.00 -6.16 -11.10
C ARG A 8 12.26 -6.40 -9.78
N LEU A 9 11.12 -5.74 -9.60
CA LEU A 9 10.39 -5.80 -8.33
C LEU A 9 10.01 -7.24 -7.95
N GLY A 10 9.57 -8.05 -8.92
CA GLY A 10 9.23 -9.45 -8.71
C GLY A 10 10.38 -10.37 -8.28
N ASP A 11 11.64 -9.92 -8.39
CA ASP A 11 12.79 -10.69 -7.90
C ASP A 11 12.98 -10.56 -6.38
N ILE A 12 12.34 -9.54 -5.78
CA ILE A 12 12.50 -9.21 -4.35
C ILE A 12 11.20 -9.29 -3.55
N ILE A 13 10.05 -9.32 -4.23
CA ILE A 13 8.73 -9.45 -3.58
C ILE A 13 7.88 -10.52 -4.26
N SER A 14 6.83 -10.94 -3.58
CA SER A 14 5.69 -11.63 -4.19
C SER A 14 4.37 -10.95 -3.84
N ILE A 15 3.41 -11.05 -4.76
CA ILE A 15 2.10 -10.40 -4.63
C ILE A 15 1.04 -11.43 -4.23
N LYS A 16 0.39 -11.21 -3.10
CA LYS A 16 -0.70 -12.04 -2.59
C LYS A 16 -2.04 -11.36 -2.80
N SER A 17 -3.02 -12.13 -3.31
CA SER A 17 -4.41 -11.65 -3.44
C SER A 17 -5.07 -11.52 -2.07
N GLY A 18 -5.98 -10.56 -1.93
CA GLY A 18 -6.79 -10.42 -0.74
C GLY A 18 -7.93 -11.43 -0.64
N PHE A 19 -8.60 -11.43 0.50
CA PHE A 19 -9.67 -12.36 0.92
C PHE A 19 -11.02 -11.98 0.29
N ALA A 20 -11.68 -12.96 -0.33
CA ALA A 20 -13.06 -12.84 -0.78
C ALA A 20 -14.02 -12.98 0.40
N TYR A 21 -14.33 -11.89 1.04
CA TYR A 21 -15.13 -11.81 2.26
C TYR A 21 -16.63 -11.79 1.98
N LYS A 22 -17.44 -12.21 2.99
CA LYS A 22 -18.89 -12.11 2.95
C LYS A 22 -19.36 -10.75 3.49
N GLY A 23 -20.19 -10.05 2.71
CA GLY A 23 -20.67 -8.71 3.06
C GLY A 23 -21.48 -8.67 4.36
N GLU A 24 -22.21 -9.73 4.70
CA GLU A 24 -23.01 -9.86 5.93
C GLU A 24 -22.21 -9.77 7.23
N ASN A 25 -20.90 -10.02 7.19
CA ASN A 25 -20.00 -9.95 8.34
C ASN A 25 -19.34 -8.58 8.51
N ILE A 26 -19.57 -7.63 7.60
CA ILE A 26 -19.03 -6.27 7.69
C ILE A 26 -19.76 -5.50 8.81
N GLY A 27 -19.01 -4.70 9.56
CA GLY A 27 -19.53 -3.92 10.68
C GLY A 27 -19.67 -4.70 11.99
N LYS A 28 -19.24 -5.97 12.02
CA LYS A 28 -19.33 -6.87 13.16
C LYS A 28 -17.93 -7.31 13.62
N GLY A 29 -17.85 -7.87 14.85
CA GLY A 29 -16.65 -8.49 15.39
C GLY A 29 -15.47 -7.54 15.63
N ASP A 30 -14.30 -8.13 15.91
CA ASP A 30 -13.11 -7.41 16.36
C ASP A 30 -11.97 -7.34 15.33
N SER A 31 -12.07 -8.08 14.24
CA SER A 31 -11.11 -8.00 13.13
C SER A 31 -11.32 -6.73 12.31
N TYR A 32 -10.28 -6.30 11.61
CA TYR A 32 -10.32 -5.19 10.67
C TYR A 32 -10.16 -5.71 9.24
N LEU A 33 -11.15 -5.46 8.40
CA LEU A 33 -11.11 -5.74 6.97
C LEU A 33 -10.66 -4.50 6.23
N LEU A 34 -9.49 -4.57 5.60
CA LEU A 34 -8.98 -3.50 4.74
C LEU A 34 -9.64 -3.57 3.37
N GLY A 35 -10.15 -2.44 2.90
CA GLY A 35 -10.67 -2.26 1.56
C GLY A 35 -9.87 -1.22 0.77
N MET A 36 -10.21 -1.02 -0.51
CA MET A 36 -9.57 0.00 -1.36
C MET A 36 -9.66 1.41 -0.78
N GLY A 37 -10.66 1.70 0.06
CA GLY A 37 -10.76 2.96 0.77
C GLY A 37 -9.62 3.26 1.75
N CYS A 38 -8.75 2.27 2.05
CA CYS A 38 -7.51 2.51 2.80
C CYS A 38 -6.41 3.15 1.94
N VAL A 39 -6.54 3.09 0.61
CA VAL A 39 -5.51 3.54 -0.33
C VAL A 39 -5.80 4.95 -0.80
N SER A 40 -4.79 5.80 -0.75
CA SER A 40 -4.85 7.20 -1.18
C SER A 40 -3.65 7.54 -2.06
N PHE A 41 -3.87 8.46 -3.00
CA PHE A 41 -2.77 9.05 -3.74
C PHE A 41 -1.89 9.93 -2.83
N LYS A 42 -2.50 10.64 -1.89
CA LYS A 42 -1.83 11.61 -1.01
C LYS A 42 -1.35 10.98 0.29
N ASP A 43 -2.23 10.27 0.97
CA ASP A 43 -2.00 9.78 2.32
C ASP A 43 -1.25 8.44 2.34
N VAL A 44 -0.61 8.13 3.45
CA VAL A 44 0.04 6.84 3.69
C VAL A 44 -1.00 5.73 3.88
N PHE A 45 -2.08 6.04 4.60
CA PHE A 45 -3.17 5.13 4.89
C PHE A 45 -4.42 5.92 5.29
N LEU A 46 -5.59 5.50 4.80
CA LEU A 46 -6.88 6.06 5.22
C LEU A 46 -7.61 5.07 6.11
N GLU A 47 -7.81 5.43 7.37
CA GLU A 47 -8.50 4.57 8.35
C GLU A 47 -9.97 4.34 8.00
N SER A 48 -10.60 5.26 7.27
CA SER A 48 -11.99 5.15 6.81
C SER A 48 -12.24 3.93 5.90
N GLY A 49 -11.19 3.40 5.27
CA GLY A 49 -11.27 2.19 4.45
C GLY A 49 -11.16 0.88 5.24
N ALA A 50 -10.79 0.94 6.53
CA ALA A 50 -10.71 -0.22 7.42
C ALA A 50 -12.03 -0.39 8.17
N ARG A 51 -12.72 -1.50 7.92
CA ARG A 51 -14.04 -1.79 8.50
C ARG A 51 -13.97 -2.95 9.49
N ARG A 52 -14.83 -2.95 10.50
CA ARG A 52 -14.99 -4.11 11.37
C ARG A 52 -15.47 -5.32 10.57
N TYR A 53 -15.01 -6.51 10.95
CA TYR A 53 -15.36 -7.76 10.29
C TYR A 53 -15.47 -8.91 11.30
N GLY A 54 -16.62 -9.60 11.30
CA GLY A 54 -16.95 -10.67 12.23
C GLY A 54 -16.82 -12.08 11.65
N GLY A 55 -16.32 -12.20 10.42
CA GLY A 55 -16.08 -13.51 9.81
C GLY A 55 -14.64 -13.99 10.03
N GLU A 56 -14.43 -15.29 9.87
CA GLU A 56 -13.08 -15.87 9.86
C GLU A 56 -12.39 -15.65 8.53
N ALA A 57 -11.09 -15.46 8.57
CA ALA A 57 -10.23 -15.42 7.39
C ALA A 57 -9.00 -16.31 7.59
N PRO A 58 -8.61 -17.12 6.59
CA PRO A 58 -7.40 -17.91 6.66
C PRO A 58 -6.15 -17.01 6.87
N GLU A 59 -5.16 -17.54 7.60
CA GLU A 59 -3.95 -16.82 8.02
C GLU A 59 -3.20 -16.15 6.84
N ARG A 60 -3.20 -16.79 5.67
CA ARG A 60 -2.57 -16.25 4.45
C ARG A 60 -3.09 -14.88 4.01
N TYR A 61 -4.27 -14.47 4.48
CA TYR A 61 -4.88 -13.17 4.16
C TYR A 61 -4.68 -12.14 5.27
N LEU A 62 -4.04 -12.53 6.37
CA LEU A 62 -3.73 -11.62 7.45
C LEU A 62 -2.55 -10.74 7.10
N ALA A 63 -2.59 -9.55 7.65
CA ALA A 63 -1.51 -8.56 7.55
C ALA A 63 -1.14 -8.04 8.94
N LYS A 64 -0.01 -7.38 9.01
CA LYS A 64 0.52 -6.75 10.23
C LYS A 64 0.91 -5.29 9.97
N PRO A 65 1.07 -4.47 11.01
CA PRO A 65 1.66 -3.15 10.87
C PRO A 65 2.97 -3.17 10.10
N GLY A 66 3.16 -2.18 9.23
CA GLY A 66 4.30 -2.11 8.33
C GLY A 66 4.15 -2.88 7.01
N ASP A 67 3.15 -3.75 6.88
CA ASP A 67 2.85 -4.39 5.58
C ASP A 67 2.28 -3.36 4.60
N ILE A 68 2.52 -3.61 3.32
CA ILE A 68 2.04 -2.78 2.21
C ILE A 68 0.93 -3.50 1.48
N VAL A 69 -0.18 -2.79 1.25
CA VAL A 69 -1.26 -3.23 0.39
C VAL A 69 -1.40 -2.33 -0.82
N LEU A 70 -1.84 -2.86 -1.96
CA LEU A 70 -1.98 -2.16 -3.23
C LEU A 70 -3.41 -2.25 -3.72
N ALA A 71 -3.98 -1.16 -4.22
CA ALA A 71 -5.29 -1.18 -4.86
C ALA A 71 -5.21 -1.86 -6.23
N THR A 72 -6.08 -2.86 -6.46
CA THR A 72 -6.08 -3.65 -7.70
C THR A 72 -6.99 -3.07 -8.79
N ARG A 73 -7.85 -2.12 -8.43
CA ARG A 73 -8.88 -1.54 -9.29
C ARG A 73 -8.99 -0.03 -9.09
N GLN A 74 -9.48 0.64 -10.13
CA GLN A 74 -9.84 2.05 -10.11
C GLN A 74 -11.15 2.23 -10.88
N GLN A 75 -12.15 2.84 -10.24
CA GLN A 75 -13.47 3.06 -10.81
C GLN A 75 -13.68 4.47 -11.37
N SER A 76 -12.81 5.41 -11.01
CA SER A 76 -12.93 6.82 -11.40
C SER A 76 -11.55 7.43 -11.62
N ASP A 77 -11.45 8.29 -12.62
CA ASP A 77 -10.22 9.07 -12.87
C ASP A 77 -9.96 10.14 -11.80
N ASN A 78 -11.00 10.53 -11.07
CA ASN A 78 -10.88 11.46 -9.94
C ASN A 78 -10.21 10.84 -8.71
N LEU A 79 -10.09 9.50 -8.67
CA LEU A 79 -9.42 8.75 -7.62
C LEU A 79 -8.37 7.81 -8.23
N PRO A 80 -7.21 8.34 -8.64
CA PRO A 80 -6.17 7.58 -9.34
C PRO A 80 -5.38 6.69 -8.35
N ILE A 81 -6.03 5.64 -7.83
CA ILE A 81 -5.46 4.74 -6.82
C ILE A 81 -4.95 3.40 -7.37
N LEU A 82 -5.07 3.16 -8.68
CA LEU A 82 -4.66 1.89 -9.29
C LEU A 82 -3.18 1.60 -9.03
N GLY A 83 -2.90 0.46 -8.42
CA GLY A 83 -1.54 0.07 -8.05
C GLY A 83 -0.91 0.89 -6.92
N MET A 84 -1.62 1.91 -6.40
CA MET A 84 -1.09 2.75 -5.33
C MET A 84 -0.97 1.97 -4.01
N PRO A 85 0.10 2.23 -3.25
CA PRO A 85 0.32 1.58 -1.97
C PRO A 85 -0.42 2.28 -0.83
N ALA A 86 -0.80 1.48 0.18
CA ALA A 86 -1.07 1.94 1.53
C ALA A 86 -0.22 1.11 2.50
N ARG A 87 0.43 1.77 3.47
CA ARG A 87 1.21 1.12 4.51
C ARG A 87 0.39 1.05 5.79
N ILE A 88 0.23 -0.15 6.31
CA ILE A 88 -0.58 -0.37 7.53
C ILE A 88 0.10 0.28 8.73
N PRO A 89 -0.57 1.23 9.44
CA PRO A 89 0.03 1.96 10.54
C PRO A 89 0.17 1.13 11.82
N ASP A 90 1.06 1.57 12.70
CA ASP A 90 1.35 0.90 13.98
C ASP A 90 0.18 0.96 14.97
N THR A 91 -0.81 1.84 14.75
CA THR A 91 -2.07 1.90 15.51
C THR A 91 -2.87 0.59 15.44
N TYR A 92 -2.57 -0.27 14.46
CA TYR A 92 -3.15 -1.61 14.31
C TYR A 92 -2.34 -2.72 15.00
N LYS A 93 -1.30 -2.39 15.78
CA LYS A 93 -0.52 -3.39 16.53
C LYS A 93 -1.41 -4.18 17.49
N GLY A 94 -1.30 -5.51 17.43
CA GLY A 94 -2.12 -6.43 18.23
C GLY A 94 -3.55 -6.62 17.73
N LYS A 95 -3.93 -6.02 16.60
CA LYS A 95 -5.24 -6.19 15.97
C LYS A 95 -5.18 -7.25 14.88
N HIS A 96 -6.29 -7.95 14.67
CA HIS A 96 -6.45 -8.93 13.60
C HIS A 96 -6.84 -8.21 12.31
N ILE A 97 -5.94 -8.19 11.33
CA ILE A 97 -6.06 -7.38 10.11
C ILE A 97 -6.21 -8.29 8.91
N ILE A 98 -7.29 -8.16 8.15
CA ILE A 98 -7.61 -8.97 6.98
C ILE A 98 -7.50 -8.10 5.73
N VAL A 99 -6.74 -8.54 4.74
CA VAL A 99 -6.64 -7.87 3.44
C VAL A 99 -7.82 -8.29 2.56
N GLY A 100 -8.67 -7.36 2.17
CA GLY A 100 -9.88 -7.62 1.38
C GLY A 100 -9.60 -7.83 -0.11
N ALA A 101 -10.56 -8.42 -0.83
CA ALA A 101 -10.45 -8.96 -2.19
C ALA A 101 -9.94 -7.99 -3.27
N ASN A 102 -10.15 -6.68 -3.11
CA ASN A 102 -9.72 -5.67 -4.08
C ASN A 102 -8.38 -5.03 -3.73
N LEU A 103 -7.63 -5.69 -2.83
CA LEU A 103 -6.27 -5.34 -2.48
C LEU A 103 -5.33 -6.50 -2.81
N TYR A 104 -4.10 -6.16 -3.17
CA TYR A 104 -2.96 -7.07 -3.11
C TYR A 104 -2.13 -6.76 -1.88
N ARG A 105 -1.51 -7.77 -1.25
CA ARG A 105 -0.51 -7.60 -0.20
C ARG A 105 0.87 -7.91 -0.76
N ILE A 106 1.84 -7.08 -0.46
CA ILE A 106 3.25 -7.33 -0.76
C ILE A 106 3.84 -8.25 0.31
N GLU A 107 4.52 -9.28 -0.12
CA GLU A 107 5.36 -10.13 0.70
C GLU A 107 6.80 -9.90 0.27
N ASN A 108 7.56 -9.22 1.12
CA ASN A 108 8.94 -8.82 0.84
C ASN A 108 9.91 -9.93 1.28
N HIS A 109 10.76 -10.38 0.37
CA HIS A 109 11.76 -11.44 0.58
C HIS A 109 13.19 -10.91 0.58
N SER A 110 13.36 -9.59 0.49
CA SER A 110 14.66 -8.93 0.40
C SER A 110 15.07 -8.25 1.71
N ASN A 111 16.28 -7.72 1.73
CA ASN A 111 16.78 -6.85 2.79
C ASN A 111 16.38 -5.37 2.60
N ILE A 112 15.62 -5.03 1.56
CA ILE A 112 15.10 -3.70 1.33
C ILE A 112 13.91 -3.48 2.26
N SER A 113 13.90 -2.39 3.03
CA SER A 113 12.83 -2.13 3.99
C SER A 113 11.47 -1.89 3.30
N ASN A 114 10.38 -2.29 3.97
CA ASN A 114 9.02 -1.96 3.50
C ASN A 114 8.81 -0.45 3.40
N ASP A 115 9.47 0.33 4.24
CA ASP A 115 9.39 1.79 4.21
C ASP A 115 9.97 2.37 2.91
N TYR A 116 11.12 1.85 2.45
CA TYR A 116 11.66 2.22 1.15
C TYR A 116 10.76 1.76 0.00
N LEU A 117 10.29 0.51 0.05
CA LEU A 117 9.37 -0.04 -0.96
C LEU A 117 8.08 0.78 -1.07
N PHE A 118 7.51 1.20 0.05
CA PHE A 118 6.33 2.05 0.07
C PHE A 118 6.55 3.35 -0.72
N TRP A 119 7.67 4.05 -0.48
CA TRP A 119 7.98 5.29 -1.20
C TRP A 119 8.37 5.06 -2.66
N LEU A 120 9.05 3.96 -2.97
CA LEU A 120 9.31 3.54 -4.35
C LEU A 120 8.01 3.39 -5.13
N LEU A 121 7.01 2.74 -4.54
CA LEU A 121 5.69 2.51 -5.14
C LEU A 121 4.82 3.78 -5.22
N LYS A 122 5.20 4.85 -4.54
CA LYS A 122 4.64 6.21 -4.72
C LYS A 122 5.43 7.06 -5.72
N SER A 123 6.52 6.56 -6.26
CA SER A 123 7.33 7.32 -7.22
C SER A 123 6.63 7.52 -8.56
N THR A 124 6.98 8.62 -9.24
CA THR A 124 6.48 8.91 -10.59
C THR A 124 6.81 7.80 -11.58
N ALA A 125 8.00 7.17 -11.45
CA ALA A 125 8.41 6.07 -12.31
C ALA A 125 7.49 4.85 -12.18
N TYR A 126 7.18 4.42 -10.95
CA TYR A 126 6.25 3.33 -10.72
C TYR A 126 4.82 3.67 -11.19
N ILE A 127 4.32 4.86 -10.86
CA ILE A 127 2.98 5.29 -11.28
C ILE A 127 2.84 5.30 -12.81
N SER A 128 3.88 5.76 -13.52
CA SER A 128 3.90 5.76 -14.98
C SER A 128 3.90 4.34 -15.55
N HIS A 129 4.68 3.43 -14.94
CA HIS A 129 4.68 2.02 -15.30
C HIS A 129 3.28 1.38 -15.12
N ILE A 130 2.63 1.58 -13.97
CA ILE A 130 1.28 1.08 -13.72
C ILE A 130 0.28 1.61 -14.75
N ARG A 131 0.35 2.90 -15.06
CA ARG A 131 -0.53 3.51 -16.07
C ARG A 131 -0.34 2.92 -17.47
N SER A 132 0.87 2.53 -17.84
CA SER A 132 1.14 1.88 -19.13
C SER A 132 0.62 0.44 -19.21
N CYS A 133 0.49 -0.24 -18.07
CA CYS A 133 0.08 -1.65 -17.98
C CYS A 133 -1.41 -1.85 -17.68
N GLN A 134 -2.17 -0.78 -17.38
CA GLN A 134 -3.57 -0.89 -16.98
C GLN A 134 -4.44 -1.43 -18.10
N THR A 135 -5.46 -2.22 -17.74
CA THR A 135 -6.49 -2.74 -18.66
C THR A 135 -7.89 -2.33 -18.21
N GLY A 136 -8.85 -2.40 -19.12
CA GLY A 136 -10.25 -2.05 -18.87
C GLY A 136 -10.58 -0.58 -19.19
N THR A 137 -11.78 -0.35 -19.67
CA THR A 137 -12.27 0.99 -20.08
C THR A 137 -13.11 1.66 -19.00
N THR A 138 -13.99 0.90 -18.35
CA THR A 138 -14.90 1.42 -17.29
C THR A 138 -14.31 1.23 -15.91
N VAL A 139 -13.76 0.04 -15.63
CA VAL A 139 -13.03 -0.27 -14.41
C VAL A 139 -11.61 -0.63 -14.80
N ARG A 140 -10.65 0.20 -14.45
CA ARG A 140 -9.25 -0.10 -14.70
C ARG A 140 -8.74 -1.11 -13.69
N MET A 141 -7.95 -2.06 -14.17
CA MET A 141 -7.41 -3.16 -13.38
C MET A 141 -5.92 -3.35 -13.66
N ILE A 142 -5.24 -3.93 -12.69
CA ILE A 142 -3.83 -4.31 -12.79
C ILE A 142 -3.65 -5.75 -12.32
N THR A 143 -2.75 -6.48 -12.97
CA THR A 143 -2.37 -7.84 -12.59
C THR A 143 -1.16 -7.83 -11.65
N LYS A 144 -0.91 -8.97 -11.00
CA LYS A 144 0.30 -9.16 -10.19
C LYS A 144 1.56 -9.01 -11.04
N ALA A 145 1.56 -9.63 -12.22
CA ALA A 145 2.68 -9.56 -13.16
C ALA A 145 3.03 -8.12 -13.53
N ASN A 146 2.02 -7.26 -13.76
CA ASN A 146 2.27 -5.85 -14.05
C ASN A 146 3.03 -5.14 -12.93
N ILE A 147 2.77 -5.47 -11.67
CA ILE A 147 3.47 -4.91 -10.51
C ILE A 147 4.90 -5.49 -10.44
N GLU A 148 5.01 -6.82 -10.57
CA GLU A 148 6.27 -7.56 -10.45
C GLU A 148 7.25 -7.24 -11.59
N ASP A 149 6.75 -6.84 -12.77
CA ASP A 149 7.57 -6.46 -13.94
C ASP A 149 8.21 -5.06 -13.84
N PHE A 150 7.83 -4.28 -12.83
CA PHE A 150 8.47 -2.97 -12.63
C PHE A 150 9.96 -3.14 -12.31
N THR A 151 10.80 -2.48 -13.11
CA THR A 151 12.25 -2.44 -12.92
C THR A 151 12.68 -1.04 -12.51
N PHE A 152 13.54 -0.95 -11.51
CA PHE A 152 14.03 0.32 -10.97
C PHE A 152 15.53 0.24 -10.66
N LEU A 153 16.18 1.40 -10.61
CA LEU A 153 17.54 1.53 -10.11
C LEU A 153 17.51 1.62 -8.58
N CYS A 154 18.04 0.60 -7.92
CA CYS A 154 18.08 0.50 -6.48
C CYS A 154 19.36 1.12 -5.94
N PRO A 155 19.28 2.16 -5.10
CA PRO A 155 20.45 2.75 -4.45
C PRO A 155 21.09 1.80 -3.44
N PRO A 156 22.34 2.05 -3.04
CA PRO A 156 22.97 1.42 -1.89
C PRO A 156 22.15 1.61 -0.60
N GLU A 157 22.39 0.76 0.39
CA GLU A 157 21.59 0.73 1.62
C GLU A 157 21.57 2.07 2.36
N GLU A 158 22.73 2.70 2.54
CA GLU A 158 22.83 4.01 3.20
C GLU A 158 21.96 5.07 2.52
N GLU A 159 21.95 5.07 1.20
CA GLU A 159 21.15 6.03 0.44
C GLU A 159 19.66 5.72 0.52
N ARG A 160 19.25 4.42 0.50
CA ARG A 160 17.87 4.02 0.75
C ARG A 160 17.38 4.49 2.12
N GLN A 161 18.20 4.32 3.16
CA GLN A 161 17.89 4.76 4.52
C GLN A 161 17.74 6.28 4.59
N ARG A 162 18.64 7.02 3.94
CA ARG A 162 18.59 8.48 3.87
C ARG A 162 17.33 8.98 3.15
N ILE A 163 17.02 8.43 1.98
CA ILE A 163 15.81 8.76 1.22
C ILE A 163 14.57 8.51 2.07
N THR A 164 14.48 7.33 2.67
CA THR A 164 13.36 6.91 3.52
C THR A 164 13.17 7.84 4.70
N SER A 165 14.24 8.19 5.39
CA SER A 165 14.20 9.10 6.54
C SER A 165 13.71 10.51 6.15
N ILE A 166 14.19 11.05 5.03
CA ILE A 166 13.74 12.37 4.54
C ILE A 166 12.24 12.34 4.24
N LEU A 167 11.77 11.33 3.52
CA LEU A 167 10.36 11.23 3.12
C LEU A 167 9.43 11.04 4.32
N TRP A 168 9.80 10.21 5.31
CA TRP A 168 9.03 10.07 6.54
C TRP A 168 9.01 11.36 7.37
N ASN A 169 10.12 12.09 7.44
CA ASN A 169 10.16 13.38 8.13
C ASN A 169 9.23 14.41 7.48
N LEU A 170 9.15 14.42 6.14
CA LEU A 170 8.22 15.27 5.41
C LEU A 170 6.76 14.87 5.67
N GLU A 171 6.46 13.57 5.62
CA GLU A 171 5.12 13.05 5.91
C GLU A 171 4.66 13.40 7.32
N HIS A 172 5.51 13.22 8.33
CA HIS A 172 5.23 13.61 9.70
C HIS A 172 4.91 15.12 9.84
N LYS A 173 5.65 15.97 9.12
CA LYS A 173 5.38 17.41 9.12
C LYS A 173 4.03 17.74 8.48
N ILE A 174 3.69 17.07 7.37
CA ILE A 174 2.39 17.23 6.70
C ILE A 174 1.26 16.83 7.65
N GLU A 175 1.38 15.66 8.31
CA GLU A 175 0.40 15.18 9.26
C GLU A 175 0.22 16.13 10.45
N LEU A 176 1.33 16.63 11.02
CA LEU A 176 1.30 17.59 12.11
C LEU A 176 0.59 18.89 11.70
N ASN A 177 0.94 19.44 10.54
CA ASN A 177 0.30 20.66 10.02
C ASN A 177 -1.21 20.46 9.79
N ASN A 178 -1.62 19.30 9.26
CA ASN A 178 -3.03 18.97 9.06
C ASN A 178 -3.79 18.93 10.40
N ARG A 179 -3.19 18.36 11.45
CA ARG A 179 -3.77 18.33 12.80
C ARG A 179 -3.89 19.74 13.39
N ILE A 180 -2.85 20.58 13.24
CA ILE A 180 -2.88 21.97 13.70
C ILE A 180 -3.99 22.74 12.98
N ASN A 181 -4.08 22.64 11.66
CA ASN A 181 -5.10 23.34 10.88
C ASN A 181 -6.51 22.87 11.24
N HIS A 182 -6.72 21.59 11.51
CA HIS A 182 -8.01 21.07 11.96
C HIS A 182 -8.41 21.66 13.32
N ASN A 183 -7.47 21.72 14.28
CA ASN A 183 -7.71 22.28 15.61
C ASN A 183 -7.93 23.81 15.60
N LEU A 184 -7.39 24.52 14.61
CA LEU A 184 -7.60 25.98 14.47
C LEU A 184 -8.94 26.30 13.78
N ALA A 185 -9.53 25.35 13.05
CA ALA A 185 -10.79 25.51 12.33
C ALA A 185 -12.03 25.05 13.13
N SER A 186 -11.81 24.40 14.28
CA SER A 186 -12.84 23.96 15.24
C SER A 186 -12.99 24.93 16.40
#